data_820d611189e5d53db5425f3c91071c25
#
_entry.id   820d611189e5d53db5425f3c91071c25
#
_cell.length_a   1.000
_cell.length_b   1.000
_cell.length_c   1.000
_cell.angle_alpha   90.00
_cell.angle_beta   90.00
_cell.angle_gamma   90.00
#
_symmetry.space_group_name_H-M   'P 1'
#
loop_
_entity.id
_entity.type
_entity.pdbx_description
1 polymer ?
#
loop_
_entity_poly.entity_id
_entity_poly.type
_entity_poly.pdbx_seq_one_letter_code
_entity_poly.pdbx_strand_id
1 'polypeptide(L)'
;TVGEGRCNLSLGTSGTLFISSGKFGVDAHNALHSFDHADGGYHLMGCMLSAASCNKWWMDEILKTTEYAREQEKIKNLGENRVFFLPYLMGERSPHNDPDARAMFLGMSMDTTREDMTQAVLEGVAFGLRDSLEVARSLGIRIERSKICGGGAKSPLWKKILAAVLNLKLDLIESEEGPGYGGAILAAVGCGEYESVQAACEKLVHVVDTVEPEPVLVEKYEARYQEF
;
A
#
# COMPACT_ATOMS: atom_id res chain seq x y z
N THR A 1 -2.61 6.88 -12.68
CA THR A 1 -3.27 7.56 -11.54
C THR A 1 -3.35 9.03 -11.88
N VAL A 2 -4.38 9.43 -12.59
CA VAL A 2 -4.59 10.77 -13.14
C VAL A 2 -5.98 11.25 -12.74
N GLY A 3 -6.09 12.52 -12.34
CA GLY A 3 -7.34 13.15 -11.88
C GLY A 3 -7.42 13.23 -10.36
N GLU A 4 -8.12 14.24 -9.84
CA GLU A 4 -8.24 14.55 -8.42
C GLU A 4 -8.80 13.38 -7.60
N GLY A 5 -8.19 13.09 -6.45
CA GLY A 5 -8.59 12.00 -5.55
C GLY A 5 -8.27 10.58 -6.05
N ARG A 6 -7.64 10.45 -7.21
CA ARG A 6 -7.18 9.13 -7.69
C ARG A 6 -5.96 8.69 -6.91
N CYS A 7 -5.98 7.43 -6.48
CA CYS A 7 -4.92 6.85 -5.65
C CYS A 7 -4.29 5.63 -6.33
N ASN A 8 -3.02 5.42 -6.06
CA ASN A 8 -2.31 4.19 -6.40
C ASN A 8 -1.46 3.74 -5.21
N LEU A 9 -1.64 2.50 -4.83
CA LEU A 9 -0.84 1.79 -3.85
C LEU A 9 0.16 0.89 -4.59
N SER A 10 1.45 1.20 -4.48
CA SER A 10 2.50 0.32 -4.99
C SER A 10 3.10 -0.48 -3.85
N LEU A 11 2.98 -1.81 -3.92
CA LEU A 11 3.48 -2.74 -2.92
C LEU A 11 4.71 -3.49 -3.47
N GLY A 12 5.79 -2.74 -3.64
CA GLY A 12 7.11 -3.20 -4.05
C GLY A 12 8.03 -3.43 -2.86
N THR A 13 9.35 -3.42 -3.08
CA THR A 13 10.37 -3.46 -2.00
C THR A 13 10.04 -2.41 -0.94
N SER A 14 9.84 -1.16 -1.38
CA SER A 14 9.20 -0.09 -0.61
C SER A 14 7.70 -0.04 -0.92
N GLY A 15 6.93 0.65 -0.07
CA GLY A 15 5.51 0.91 -0.29
C GLY A 15 5.27 2.38 -0.61
N THR A 16 4.49 2.69 -1.64
CA THR A 16 4.11 4.07 -1.91
C THR A 16 2.61 4.21 -2.00
N LEU A 17 2.11 5.23 -1.32
CA LEU A 17 0.73 5.70 -1.44
C LEU A 17 0.79 7.00 -2.24
N PHE A 18 0.36 6.95 -3.49
CA PHE A 18 0.37 8.06 -4.43
C PHE A 18 -1.05 8.60 -4.59
N ILE A 19 -1.26 9.89 -4.35
CA ILE A 19 -2.58 10.52 -4.35
C ILE A 19 -2.55 11.75 -5.24
N SER A 20 -3.25 11.69 -6.37
CA SER A 20 -3.37 12.80 -7.32
C SER A 20 -4.26 13.91 -6.77
N SER A 21 -3.86 15.16 -6.94
CA SER A 21 -4.56 16.35 -6.46
C SER A 21 -4.57 17.45 -7.51
N GLY A 22 -5.69 18.13 -7.65
CA GLY A 22 -5.80 19.32 -8.51
C GLY A 22 -5.17 20.58 -7.90
N LYS A 23 -4.75 20.53 -6.63
CA LYS A 23 -4.16 21.66 -5.91
C LYS A 23 -2.86 21.24 -5.25
N PHE A 24 -1.89 22.17 -5.25
CA PHE A 24 -0.69 21.99 -4.44
C PHE A 24 -1.07 21.89 -2.96
N GLY A 25 -0.68 20.82 -2.32
CA GLY A 25 -0.94 20.56 -0.90
C GLY A 25 0.38 20.39 -0.16
N VAL A 26 0.47 20.97 1.03
CA VAL A 26 1.60 20.77 1.94
C VAL A 26 1.05 20.24 3.24
N ASP A 27 1.58 19.10 3.65
CA ASP A 27 1.42 18.64 5.03
C ASP A 27 2.38 19.41 5.93
N ALA A 28 1.83 20.08 6.95
CA ALA A 28 2.60 20.92 7.88
C ALA A 28 3.67 20.16 8.68
N HIS A 29 3.52 18.84 8.79
CA HIS A 29 4.46 17.95 9.49
C HIS A 29 5.46 17.28 8.55
N ASN A 30 5.40 17.56 7.25
CA ASN A 30 6.23 16.92 6.22
C ASN A 30 6.15 15.38 6.21
N ALA A 31 5.04 14.83 6.66
CA ALA A 31 4.80 13.38 6.70
C ALA A 31 4.55 12.82 5.30
N LEU A 32 3.96 13.63 4.40
CA LEU A 32 3.80 13.31 2.98
C LEU A 32 4.62 14.27 2.12
N HIS A 33 5.12 13.75 1.01
CA HIS A 33 5.84 14.54 0.00
C HIS A 33 4.87 15.11 -1.03
N SER A 34 5.10 16.36 -1.44
CA SER A 34 4.33 17.04 -2.50
C SER A 34 5.17 17.19 -3.74
N PHE A 35 4.60 16.84 -4.90
CA PHE A 35 5.26 16.92 -6.20
C PHE A 35 4.31 17.42 -7.28
N ASP A 36 4.90 17.92 -8.37
CA ASP A 36 4.17 18.12 -9.63
C ASP A 36 3.80 16.75 -10.22
N HIS A 37 2.65 16.70 -10.87
CA HIS A 37 2.14 15.50 -11.51
C HIS A 37 2.24 15.60 -13.04
N ALA A 38 2.42 14.45 -13.70
CA ALA A 38 2.58 14.35 -15.15
C ALA A 38 1.37 14.85 -15.97
N ASP A 39 0.21 15.02 -15.36
CA ASP A 39 -1.00 15.60 -15.98
C ASP A 39 -1.10 17.13 -15.85
N GLY A 40 -0.08 17.78 -15.31
CA GLY A 40 -0.04 19.21 -15.04
C GLY A 40 -0.66 19.61 -13.69
N GLY A 41 -1.16 18.66 -12.90
CA GLY A 41 -1.60 18.85 -11.52
C GLY A 41 -0.50 18.57 -10.51
N TYR A 42 -0.89 18.09 -9.34
CA TYR A 42 -0.01 17.78 -8.21
C TYR A 42 -0.30 16.39 -7.66
N HIS A 43 0.60 15.88 -6.83
CA HIS A 43 0.31 14.71 -6.02
C HIS A 43 0.98 14.77 -4.65
N LEU A 44 0.35 14.11 -3.69
CA LEU A 44 0.94 13.76 -2.41
C LEU A 44 1.41 12.32 -2.46
N MET A 45 2.54 12.05 -1.83
CA MET A 45 3.12 10.71 -1.77
C MET A 45 3.57 10.36 -0.37
N GLY A 46 3.02 9.28 0.19
CA GLY A 46 3.58 8.56 1.32
C GLY A 46 4.55 7.50 0.82
N CYS A 47 5.74 7.42 1.40
CA CYS A 47 6.76 6.45 1.03
C CYS A 47 7.26 5.70 2.26
N MET A 48 6.81 4.46 2.41
CA MET A 48 7.26 3.48 3.38
C MET A 48 8.52 2.79 2.86
N LEU A 49 9.60 2.75 3.65
CA LEU A 49 10.88 2.21 3.18
C LEU A 49 10.89 0.68 3.07
N SER A 50 10.16 -0.02 3.91
CA SER A 50 10.13 -1.49 3.96
C SER A 50 8.69 -1.99 3.86
N ALA A 51 8.25 -2.39 2.67
CA ALA A 51 6.91 -2.92 2.42
C ALA A 51 6.95 -4.41 2.04
N ALA A 52 6.90 -4.77 0.75
CA ALA A 52 7.01 -6.18 0.38
C ALA A 52 8.38 -6.78 0.75
N SER A 53 9.40 -5.95 0.95
CA SER A 53 10.68 -6.39 1.51
C SER A 53 10.56 -6.96 2.93
N CYS A 54 9.60 -6.51 3.76
CA CYS A 54 9.35 -7.13 5.06
C CYS A 54 8.90 -8.58 4.92
N ASN A 55 7.94 -8.83 4.04
CA ASN A 55 7.49 -10.20 3.77
C ASN A 55 8.60 -11.05 3.13
N LYS A 56 9.37 -10.46 2.19
CA LYS A 56 10.51 -11.15 1.59
C LYS A 56 11.56 -11.51 2.63
N TRP A 57 11.96 -10.58 3.48
CA TRP A 57 12.90 -10.83 4.58
C TRP A 57 12.38 -11.92 5.52
N TRP A 58 11.10 -11.84 5.91
CA TRP A 58 10.48 -12.83 6.79
C TRP A 58 10.52 -14.23 6.17
N MET A 59 10.14 -14.36 4.91
CA MET A 59 10.11 -15.64 4.21
C MET A 59 11.52 -16.19 3.94
N ASP A 60 12.38 -15.38 3.36
CA ASP A 60 13.68 -15.84 2.85
C ASP A 60 14.69 -16.01 4.01
N GLU A 61 14.75 -15.05 4.95
CA GLU A 61 15.78 -15.01 5.97
C GLU A 61 15.36 -15.65 7.28
N ILE A 62 14.11 -15.56 7.68
CA ILE A 62 13.65 -16.11 8.95
C ILE A 62 13.03 -17.48 8.75
N LEU A 63 12.09 -17.63 7.85
CA LEU A 63 11.42 -18.91 7.60
C LEU A 63 12.20 -19.86 6.68
N LYS A 64 13.19 -19.33 5.93
CA LYS A 64 14.03 -20.07 4.98
C LYS A 64 13.19 -20.85 3.96
N THR A 65 12.18 -20.18 3.38
CA THR A 65 11.28 -20.77 2.37
C THR A 65 10.86 -19.74 1.33
N THR A 66 10.62 -20.22 0.11
CA THR A 66 10.07 -19.42 -1.00
C THR A 66 8.60 -19.75 -1.27
N GLU A 67 7.98 -20.59 -0.43
CA GLU A 67 6.60 -21.06 -0.57
C GLU A 67 5.58 -20.05 0.01
N TYR A 68 5.58 -18.82 -0.49
CA TYR A 68 4.76 -17.71 0.01
C TYR A 68 3.27 -18.06 0.11
N ALA A 69 2.70 -18.62 -0.95
CA ALA A 69 1.29 -18.97 -0.97
C ALA A 69 0.95 -20.02 0.11
N ARG A 70 1.79 -21.06 0.24
CA ARG A 70 1.60 -22.14 1.21
C ARG A 70 1.65 -21.64 2.65
N GLU A 71 2.56 -20.71 2.97
CA GLU A 71 2.62 -20.12 4.31
C GLU A 71 1.39 -19.25 4.59
N GLN A 72 0.92 -18.50 3.61
CA GLN A 72 -0.24 -17.64 3.75
C GLN A 72 -1.57 -18.42 3.81
N GLU A 73 -1.70 -19.57 3.14
CA GLU A 73 -2.89 -20.45 3.20
C GLU A 73 -3.18 -20.98 4.61
N LYS A 74 -2.17 -21.01 5.49
CA LYS A 74 -2.32 -21.45 6.88
C LYS A 74 -2.99 -20.39 7.77
N ILE A 75 -2.98 -19.14 7.37
CA ILE A 75 -3.57 -18.01 8.09
C ILE A 75 -5.11 -18.09 7.94
N LYS A 76 -5.83 -18.24 9.06
CA LYS A 76 -7.29 -18.45 9.05
C LYS A 76 -8.08 -17.31 9.67
N ASN A 77 -7.55 -16.67 10.71
CA ASN A 77 -8.32 -15.76 11.56
C ASN A 77 -7.85 -14.30 11.36
N LEU A 78 -8.24 -13.71 10.23
CA LEU A 78 -7.91 -12.32 9.93
C LEU A 78 -8.56 -11.35 10.94
N GLY A 79 -7.78 -10.36 11.36
CA GLY A 79 -8.22 -9.34 12.31
C GLY A 79 -8.32 -9.79 13.77
N GLU A 80 -7.84 -11.01 14.11
CA GLU A 80 -7.88 -11.56 15.47
C GLU A 80 -6.47 -11.85 16.05
N ASN A 81 -5.44 -11.56 15.29
CA ASN A 81 -4.06 -11.75 15.72
C ASN A 81 -3.74 -10.84 16.92
N ARG A 82 -2.99 -11.37 17.90
CA ARG A 82 -2.51 -10.58 19.06
C ARG A 82 -1.11 -10.03 18.86
N VAL A 83 -0.40 -10.53 17.84
CA VAL A 83 0.95 -10.11 17.52
C VAL A 83 0.90 -8.92 16.56
N PHE A 84 1.68 -7.91 16.84
CA PHE A 84 1.94 -6.77 15.95
C PHE A 84 3.38 -6.83 15.43
N PHE A 85 3.58 -6.29 14.24
CA PHE A 85 4.90 -6.11 13.65
C PHE A 85 5.06 -4.67 13.20
N LEU A 86 6.05 -3.97 13.75
CA LEU A 86 6.47 -2.66 13.26
C LEU A 86 7.41 -2.86 12.06
N PRO A 87 7.06 -2.39 10.85
CA PRO A 87 7.75 -2.81 9.62
C PRO A 87 9.02 -2.01 9.29
N TYR A 88 9.66 -1.39 10.27
CA TYR A 88 10.71 -0.39 10.05
C TYR A 88 12.11 -0.99 9.95
N LEU A 89 12.31 -2.00 9.08
CA LEU A 89 13.58 -2.71 8.91
C LEU A 89 14.75 -1.79 8.51
N MET A 90 14.47 -0.72 7.77
CA MET A 90 15.47 0.21 7.24
C MET A 90 15.25 1.66 7.73
N GLY A 91 14.66 1.83 8.91
CA GLY A 91 14.12 3.12 9.32
C GLY A 91 12.78 3.38 8.62
N GLU A 92 12.21 4.56 8.83
CA GLU A 92 10.98 4.93 8.14
C GLU A 92 11.02 6.38 7.64
N ARG A 93 10.43 6.61 6.47
CA ARG A 93 10.26 7.93 5.87
C ARG A 93 8.89 8.49 6.19
N SER A 94 7.86 8.03 5.50
CA SER A 94 6.49 8.51 5.69
C SER A 94 5.67 7.58 6.57
N PRO A 95 4.94 8.10 7.57
CA PRO A 95 4.86 9.51 7.95
C PRO A 95 5.84 9.94 9.04
N HIS A 96 6.67 9.05 9.55
CA HIS A 96 7.41 9.24 10.83
C HIS A 96 8.70 10.05 10.68
N ASN A 97 9.36 10.02 9.50
CA ASN A 97 10.65 10.66 9.25
C ASN A 97 11.73 10.24 10.27
N ASP A 98 11.74 8.98 10.67
CA ASP A 98 12.66 8.41 11.64
C ASP A 98 13.62 7.39 10.97
N PRO A 99 14.85 7.80 10.62
CA PRO A 99 15.84 6.89 10.03
C PRO A 99 16.38 5.85 11.02
N ASP A 100 16.18 6.07 12.32
CA ASP A 100 16.66 5.20 13.39
C ASP A 100 15.59 4.21 13.89
N ALA A 101 14.35 4.32 13.41
CA ALA A 101 13.30 3.33 13.67
C ALA A 101 13.76 1.92 13.28
N ARG A 102 13.34 0.92 14.03
CA ARG A 102 13.68 -0.49 13.75
C ARG A 102 12.43 -1.36 13.87
N ALA A 103 12.46 -2.46 13.13
CA ALA A 103 11.38 -3.44 13.16
C ALA A 103 11.29 -4.13 14.51
N MET A 104 10.05 -4.46 14.92
CA MET A 104 9.78 -5.09 16.20
C MET A 104 8.52 -5.96 16.12
N PHE A 105 8.55 -7.12 16.78
CA PHE A 105 7.36 -7.88 17.11
C PHE A 105 6.90 -7.57 18.54
N LEU A 106 5.61 -7.33 18.72
CA LEU A 106 4.98 -7.05 20.01
C LEU A 106 3.81 -8.01 20.26
N GLY A 107 3.50 -8.30 21.52
CA GLY A 107 2.34 -9.10 21.91
C GLY A 107 2.53 -10.62 21.81
N MET A 108 3.74 -11.11 21.62
CA MET A 108 4.02 -12.54 21.60
C MET A 108 3.78 -13.20 22.96
N SER A 109 3.27 -14.43 22.94
CA SER A 109 3.11 -15.31 24.08
C SER A 109 3.66 -16.70 23.77
N MET A 110 3.58 -17.63 24.70
CA MET A 110 3.98 -19.03 24.47
C MET A 110 3.11 -19.74 23.43
N ASP A 111 1.90 -19.22 23.17
CA ASP A 111 0.95 -19.77 22.19
C ASP A 111 1.11 -19.16 20.79
N THR A 112 2.03 -18.19 20.65
CA THR A 112 2.27 -17.51 19.36
C THR A 112 2.82 -18.51 18.35
N THR A 113 2.12 -18.63 17.24
CA THR A 113 2.47 -19.52 16.15
C THR A 113 3.28 -18.86 15.05
N ARG A 114 3.83 -19.64 14.15
CA ARG A 114 4.49 -19.18 12.92
C ARG A 114 3.52 -18.42 12.02
N GLU A 115 2.28 -18.90 11.97
CA GLU A 115 1.19 -18.29 11.21
C GLU A 115 0.83 -16.91 11.75
N ASP A 116 0.75 -16.73 13.07
CA ASP A 116 0.51 -15.44 13.72
C ASP A 116 1.61 -14.43 13.37
N MET A 117 2.86 -14.85 13.42
CA MET A 117 3.98 -13.97 13.06
C MET A 117 3.97 -13.62 11.57
N THR A 118 3.67 -14.58 10.69
CA THR A 118 3.54 -14.33 9.24
C THR A 118 2.40 -13.33 8.97
N GLN A 119 1.25 -13.52 9.62
CA GLN A 119 0.13 -12.60 9.54
C GLN A 119 0.50 -11.21 10.04
N ALA A 120 1.18 -11.11 11.18
CA ALA A 120 1.64 -9.84 11.75
C ALA A 120 2.53 -9.05 10.79
N VAL A 121 3.41 -9.71 10.03
CA VAL A 121 4.25 -9.05 9.02
C VAL A 121 3.40 -8.43 7.92
N LEU A 122 2.39 -9.14 7.41
CA LEU A 122 1.51 -8.64 6.36
C LEU A 122 0.63 -7.47 6.88
N GLU A 123 0.10 -7.62 8.08
CA GLU A 123 -0.74 -6.61 8.74
C GLU A 123 0.07 -5.36 9.12
N GLY A 124 1.27 -5.50 9.65
CA GLY A 124 2.12 -4.38 10.04
C GLY A 124 2.46 -3.47 8.87
N VAL A 125 2.77 -4.04 7.71
CA VAL A 125 2.96 -3.25 6.48
C VAL A 125 1.67 -2.51 6.09
N ALA A 126 0.51 -3.17 6.21
CA ALA A 126 -0.78 -2.54 5.90
C ALA A 126 -1.09 -1.39 6.87
N PHE A 127 -0.79 -1.53 8.15
CA PHE A 127 -0.97 -0.48 9.16
C PHE A 127 -0.04 0.71 8.90
N GLY A 128 1.24 0.49 8.63
CA GLY A 128 2.17 1.56 8.29
C GLY A 128 1.80 2.33 7.01
N LEU A 129 1.23 1.64 6.00
CA LEU A 129 0.66 2.31 4.83
C LEU A 129 -0.59 3.12 5.19
N ARG A 130 -1.40 2.63 6.14
CA ARG A 130 -2.56 3.35 6.64
C ARG A 130 -2.16 4.65 7.35
N ASP A 131 -1.06 4.70 8.09
CA ASP A 131 -0.57 5.93 8.71
C ASP A 131 -0.44 7.06 7.68
N SER A 132 0.16 6.79 6.53
CA SER A 132 0.26 7.75 5.44
C SER A 132 -1.11 8.13 4.84
N LEU A 133 -2.05 7.18 4.77
CA LEU A 133 -3.41 7.43 4.29
C LEU A 133 -4.19 8.33 5.26
N GLU A 134 -4.04 8.13 6.56
CA GLU A 134 -4.71 8.96 7.58
C GLU A 134 -4.18 10.40 7.56
N VAL A 135 -2.89 10.61 7.28
CA VAL A 135 -2.37 11.98 7.03
C VAL A 135 -3.08 12.62 5.84
N ALA A 136 -3.24 11.92 4.72
CA ALA A 136 -3.96 12.45 3.57
C ALA A 136 -5.44 12.74 3.89
N ARG A 137 -6.10 11.87 4.63
CA ARG A 137 -7.48 12.06 5.09
C ARG A 137 -7.62 13.28 6.01
N SER A 138 -6.67 13.52 6.90
CA SER A 138 -6.65 14.68 7.80
C SER A 138 -6.52 16.02 7.04
N LEU A 139 -5.93 15.99 5.83
CA LEU A 139 -5.87 17.12 4.91
C LEU A 139 -7.18 17.32 4.12
N GLY A 140 -8.22 16.54 4.41
CA GLY A 140 -9.52 16.61 3.75
C GLY A 140 -9.60 15.90 2.41
N ILE A 141 -8.61 15.10 2.04
CA ILE A 141 -8.61 14.35 0.79
C ILE A 141 -9.49 13.10 0.94
N ARG A 142 -10.50 12.99 0.10
CA ARG A 142 -11.42 11.85 0.09
C ARG A 142 -10.92 10.77 -0.86
N ILE A 143 -10.57 9.61 -0.29
CA ILE A 143 -10.07 8.46 -1.05
C ILE A 143 -10.96 7.27 -0.70
N GLU A 144 -11.64 6.71 -1.70
CA GLU A 144 -12.55 5.57 -1.56
C GLU A 144 -12.03 4.33 -2.28
N ARG A 145 -11.12 4.52 -3.22
CA ARG A 145 -10.52 3.44 -4.01
C ARG A 145 -9.09 3.77 -4.42
N SER A 146 -8.30 2.74 -4.59
CA SER A 146 -6.91 2.83 -5.05
C SER A 146 -6.64 1.77 -6.11
N LYS A 147 -5.86 2.08 -7.11
CA LYS A 147 -5.21 1.04 -7.89
C LYS A 147 -4.14 0.38 -7.02
N ILE A 148 -3.85 -0.89 -7.28
CA ILE A 148 -2.77 -1.60 -6.59
C ILE A 148 -1.85 -2.27 -7.60
N CYS A 149 -0.53 -2.16 -7.37
CA CYS A 149 0.50 -2.79 -8.17
C CYS A 149 1.69 -3.24 -7.32
N GLY A 150 2.67 -3.89 -7.96
CA GLY A 150 3.88 -4.39 -7.32
C GLY A 150 3.79 -5.86 -6.91
N GLY A 151 4.94 -6.43 -6.52
CA GLY A 151 5.05 -7.86 -6.23
C GLY A 151 4.15 -8.36 -5.10
N GLY A 152 3.93 -7.55 -4.06
CA GLY A 152 3.03 -7.88 -2.95
C GLY A 152 1.56 -7.95 -3.36
N ALA A 153 1.15 -7.25 -4.41
CA ALA A 153 -0.20 -7.29 -4.95
C ALA A 153 -0.58 -8.65 -5.57
N LYS A 154 0.39 -9.53 -5.80
CA LYS A 154 0.15 -10.89 -6.29
C LYS A 154 -0.49 -11.81 -5.23
N SER A 155 -0.37 -11.48 -3.95
CA SER A 155 -1.00 -12.23 -2.86
C SER A 155 -2.47 -11.88 -2.69
N PRO A 156 -3.41 -12.83 -2.91
CA PRO A 156 -4.84 -12.61 -2.65
C PRO A 156 -5.11 -12.26 -1.18
N LEU A 157 -4.44 -12.96 -0.26
CA LEU A 157 -4.59 -12.73 1.17
C LEU A 157 -4.16 -11.31 1.56
N TRP A 158 -3.00 -10.86 1.06
CA TRP A 158 -2.50 -9.54 1.40
C TRP A 158 -3.37 -8.42 0.81
N LYS A 159 -3.89 -8.60 -0.40
CA LYS A 159 -4.89 -7.67 -0.96
C LYS A 159 -6.13 -7.56 -0.08
N LYS A 160 -6.63 -8.69 0.44
CA LYS A 160 -7.78 -8.71 1.36
C LYS A 160 -7.47 -7.97 2.67
N ILE A 161 -6.31 -8.20 3.26
CA ILE A 161 -5.83 -7.47 4.45
C ILE A 161 -5.75 -5.97 4.16
N LEU A 162 -5.08 -5.58 3.08
CA LEU A 162 -4.92 -4.18 2.68
C LEU A 162 -6.26 -3.48 2.44
N ALA A 163 -7.18 -4.12 1.70
CA ALA A 163 -8.52 -3.56 1.45
C ALA A 163 -9.25 -3.28 2.77
N ALA A 164 -9.19 -4.22 3.73
CA ALA A 164 -9.85 -4.09 5.01
C ALA A 164 -9.16 -3.08 5.94
N VAL A 165 -7.83 -3.11 6.06
CA VAL A 165 -7.05 -2.18 6.91
C VAL A 165 -7.18 -0.74 6.41
N LEU A 166 -7.08 -0.51 5.10
CA LEU A 166 -7.16 0.83 4.51
C LEU A 166 -8.60 1.31 4.35
N ASN A 167 -9.57 0.39 4.47
CA ASN A 167 -10.97 0.61 4.12
C ASN A 167 -11.11 1.25 2.73
N LEU A 168 -10.50 0.62 1.73
CA LEU A 168 -10.48 1.05 0.33
C LEU A 168 -10.79 -0.11 -0.62
N LYS A 169 -11.49 0.20 -1.69
CA LYS A 169 -11.57 -0.69 -2.85
C LYS A 169 -10.22 -0.73 -3.55
N LEU A 170 -9.68 -1.92 -3.81
CA LEU A 170 -8.41 -2.09 -4.48
C LEU A 170 -8.63 -2.61 -5.91
N ASP A 171 -8.37 -1.75 -6.87
CA ASP A 171 -8.52 -2.04 -8.30
C ASP A 171 -7.25 -2.68 -8.86
N LEU A 172 -7.39 -3.84 -9.45
CA LEU A 172 -6.34 -4.52 -10.21
C LEU A 172 -6.44 -4.07 -11.66
N ILE A 173 -5.31 -3.67 -12.23
CA ILE A 173 -5.24 -3.29 -13.65
C ILE A 173 -4.65 -4.42 -14.49
N GLU A 174 -5.00 -4.44 -15.78
CA GLU A 174 -4.56 -5.46 -16.73
C GLU A 174 -3.03 -5.55 -16.82
N SER A 175 -2.34 -4.39 -16.79
CA SER A 175 -0.88 -4.34 -16.88
C SER A 175 -0.22 -4.46 -15.51
N GLU A 176 0.72 -5.39 -15.36
CA GLU A 176 1.56 -5.54 -14.17
C GLU A 176 2.81 -4.62 -14.19
N GLU A 177 3.08 -3.93 -15.32
CA GLU A 177 4.33 -3.18 -15.56
C GLU A 177 4.47 -1.88 -14.73
N GLY A 178 3.43 -1.49 -14.00
CA GLY A 178 3.49 -0.37 -13.06
C GLY A 178 4.09 0.91 -13.66
N PRO A 179 5.25 1.41 -13.14
CA PRO A 179 5.88 2.64 -13.62
C PRO A 179 6.30 2.60 -15.10
N GLY A 180 6.73 1.43 -15.61
CA GLY A 180 7.08 1.25 -17.02
C GLY A 180 5.90 1.53 -17.95
N TYR A 181 4.72 1.04 -17.58
CA TYR A 181 3.49 1.32 -18.32
C TYR A 181 3.12 2.80 -18.29
N GLY A 182 3.29 3.46 -17.13
CA GLY A 182 3.12 4.91 -17.01
C GLY A 182 4.05 5.68 -17.96
N GLY A 183 5.33 5.29 -18.02
CA GLY A 183 6.30 5.87 -18.95
C GLY A 183 5.90 5.71 -20.41
N ALA A 184 5.40 4.53 -20.80
CA ALA A 184 4.90 4.28 -22.16
C ALA A 184 3.69 5.16 -22.52
N ILE A 185 2.75 5.36 -21.57
CA ILE A 185 1.62 6.27 -21.75
C ILE A 185 2.11 7.70 -21.97
N LEU A 186 3.06 8.19 -21.17
CA LEU A 186 3.62 9.53 -21.34
C LEU A 186 4.34 9.70 -22.70
N ALA A 187 5.06 8.68 -23.14
CA ALA A 187 5.70 8.68 -24.46
C ALA A 187 4.67 8.77 -25.61
N ALA A 188 3.57 8.01 -25.51
CA ALA A 188 2.49 8.06 -26.49
C ALA A 188 1.83 9.44 -26.59
N VAL A 189 1.63 10.13 -25.46
CA VAL A 189 1.15 11.50 -25.43
C VAL A 189 2.19 12.45 -26.03
N GLY A 190 3.48 12.29 -25.68
CA GLY A 190 4.57 13.10 -26.21
C GLY A 190 4.76 12.98 -27.72
N CYS A 191 4.43 11.82 -28.32
CA CYS A 191 4.41 11.60 -29.76
C CYS A 191 3.14 12.09 -30.47
N GLY A 192 2.15 12.60 -29.71
CA GLY A 192 0.89 13.10 -30.26
C GLY A 192 -0.16 12.04 -30.57
N GLU A 193 0.05 10.77 -30.13
CA GLU A 193 -0.94 9.70 -30.31
C GLU A 193 -2.21 9.94 -29.47
N TYR A 194 -2.07 10.61 -28.34
CA TYR A 194 -3.18 11.06 -27.47
C TYR A 194 -3.07 12.55 -27.19
N GLU A 195 -4.19 13.22 -27.09
CA GLU A 195 -4.26 14.66 -26.84
C GLU A 195 -3.85 15.06 -25.41
N SER A 196 -3.96 14.14 -24.45
CA SER A 196 -3.59 14.37 -23.05
C SER A 196 -3.28 13.05 -22.32
N VAL A 197 -2.58 13.18 -21.20
CA VAL A 197 -2.31 12.04 -20.30
C VAL A 197 -3.62 11.43 -19.79
N GLN A 198 -4.61 12.25 -19.51
CA GLN A 198 -5.91 11.77 -19.08
C GLN A 198 -6.61 10.95 -20.16
N ALA A 199 -6.70 11.46 -21.39
CA ALA A 199 -7.31 10.76 -22.53
C ALA A 199 -6.60 9.41 -22.80
N ALA A 200 -5.27 9.39 -22.70
CA ALA A 200 -4.51 8.16 -22.83
C ALA A 200 -4.82 7.16 -21.71
N CYS A 201 -4.86 7.61 -20.46
CA CYS A 201 -5.17 6.77 -19.31
C CYS A 201 -6.59 6.18 -19.37
N GLU A 202 -7.57 6.94 -19.82
CA GLU A 202 -8.96 6.45 -19.97
C GLU A 202 -9.07 5.33 -21.00
N LYS A 203 -8.25 5.37 -22.05
CA LYS A 203 -8.24 4.35 -23.12
C LYS A 203 -7.37 3.13 -22.81
N LEU A 204 -6.29 3.33 -22.06
CA LEU A 204 -5.25 2.29 -21.90
C LEU A 204 -5.26 1.60 -20.54
N VAL A 205 -5.86 2.20 -19.51
CA VAL A 205 -5.82 1.63 -18.16
C VAL A 205 -7.15 0.98 -17.82
N HIS A 206 -7.21 -0.33 -17.96
CA HIS A 206 -8.41 -1.11 -17.68
C HIS A 206 -8.32 -1.79 -16.31
N VAL A 207 -9.40 -1.66 -15.52
CA VAL A 207 -9.58 -2.40 -14.27
C VAL A 207 -10.14 -3.77 -14.64
N VAL A 208 -9.45 -4.82 -14.25
CA VAL A 208 -9.83 -6.21 -14.55
C VAL A 208 -10.50 -6.90 -13.36
N ASP A 209 -10.22 -6.44 -12.14
CA ASP A 209 -10.80 -6.97 -10.91
C ASP A 209 -10.77 -5.90 -9.80
N THR A 210 -11.61 -6.05 -8.78
CA THR A 210 -11.64 -5.16 -7.61
C THR A 210 -11.81 -5.97 -6.34
N VAL A 211 -10.91 -5.75 -5.38
CA VAL A 211 -11.05 -6.31 -4.03
C VAL A 211 -11.80 -5.32 -3.16
N GLU A 212 -13.01 -5.69 -2.75
CA GLU A 212 -13.86 -4.89 -1.87
C GLU A 212 -13.46 -5.08 -0.40
N PRO A 213 -13.46 -4.02 0.43
CA PRO A 213 -13.25 -4.16 1.86
C PRO A 213 -14.47 -4.85 2.50
N GLU A 214 -14.25 -5.97 3.20
CA GLU A 214 -15.30 -6.69 3.92
C GLU A 214 -15.65 -5.94 5.22
N PRO A 215 -16.88 -5.48 5.45
CA PRO A 215 -17.23 -4.64 6.60
C PRO A 215 -16.84 -5.23 7.96
N VAL A 216 -17.02 -6.53 8.15
CA VAL A 216 -16.65 -7.22 9.39
C VAL A 216 -15.14 -7.19 9.63
N LEU A 217 -14.33 -7.34 8.56
CA LEU A 217 -12.88 -7.25 8.68
C LEU A 217 -12.42 -5.81 8.87
N VAL A 218 -13.07 -4.84 8.25
CA VAL A 218 -12.79 -3.41 8.46
C VAL A 218 -12.95 -3.06 9.94
N GLU A 219 -14.04 -3.49 10.59
CA GLU A 219 -14.29 -3.24 12.01
C GLU A 219 -13.21 -3.88 12.90
N LYS A 220 -12.86 -5.15 12.64
CA LYS A 220 -11.79 -5.84 13.38
C LYS A 220 -10.44 -5.14 13.22
N TYR A 221 -10.09 -4.75 12.00
CA TYR A 221 -8.83 -4.08 11.72
C TYR A 221 -8.80 -2.64 12.22
N GLU A 222 -9.96 -1.96 12.33
CA GLU A 222 -10.01 -0.64 12.95
C GLU A 222 -9.54 -0.70 14.41
N ALA A 223 -10.10 -1.65 15.19
CA ALA A 223 -9.69 -1.84 16.57
C ALA A 223 -8.18 -2.12 16.70
N ARG A 224 -7.66 -3.01 15.85
CA ARG A 224 -6.23 -3.37 15.84
C ARG A 224 -5.33 -2.21 15.40
N TYR A 225 -5.77 -1.40 14.45
CA TYR A 225 -5.01 -0.23 14.00
C TYR A 225 -4.88 0.82 15.10
N GLN A 226 -5.91 0.99 15.93
CA GLN A 226 -5.84 1.91 17.07
C GLN A 226 -4.87 1.44 18.17
N GLU A 227 -4.60 0.13 18.24
CA GLU A 227 -3.59 -0.42 19.15
C GLU A 227 -2.17 -0.31 18.57
N PHE A 228 -2.03 -0.41 17.25
CA PHE A 228 -0.78 -0.28 16.52
C PHE A 228 -0.20 1.11 16.64
#